data_1f75cc5aa35a9e04b2b93eeefb9e0445
#
_entry.id   1f75cc5aa35a9e04b2b93eeefb9e0445
#
_cell.length_a   1.000
_cell.length_b   1.000
_cell.length_c   1.000
_cell.angle_alpha   90.00
_cell.angle_beta   90.00
_cell.angle_gamma   90.00
#
_symmetry.space_group_name_H-M   'P 1'
#
loop_
_entity.id
_entity.type
_entity.pdbx_description
1 polymer ?
#
loop_
_entity_poly.entity_id
_entity_poly.type
_entity_poly.pdbx_seq_one_letter_code
_entity_poly.pdbx_strand_id
1 'polypeptide(L)'
;LQKNILDWQINWLNLLLNPKGHNMFDYKKIVKEYEDLKNQNPNIYKNINPVSAARMRLQNRFHTGLDIAQYTADIMHADMADYDKDSSNYTQSLGCWHGFTAQQMMMEIKRSHTTTSKRYVYLSGWMIAALRSEFGPLPDQSMHEKTAVPNLIKEIYTFLKRADSVQLQHLFNELDEAEAAGNKTDEIIKRINNFETHVVPIIADIDAGFGNEEATYLLAKKMIQAGACAIQIENQVSDEKQCGHQDGKVTVPHEDFLSKINAVRYAFLELGIKNGIIVARTDSLGAGLTQKVPVSKDTGDLADQYNSF
;
A
#
# COMPACT_ATOMS: atom_id res chain seq x y z
N LEU A 1 19.15 5.72 -28.72
CA LEU A 1 19.31 5.14 -27.35
C LEU A 1 18.22 5.63 -26.38
N GLN A 2 18.00 6.96 -26.25
CA GLN A 2 16.97 7.51 -25.36
C GLN A 2 15.54 7.06 -25.69
N LYS A 3 15.18 6.98 -26.97
CA LYS A 3 13.85 6.53 -27.41
C LYS A 3 13.59 5.07 -27.06
N ASN A 4 14.59 4.19 -27.21
CA ASN A 4 14.47 2.77 -26.87
C ASN A 4 14.39 2.52 -25.35
N ILE A 5 15.01 3.37 -24.53
CA ILE A 5 14.92 3.31 -23.05
C ILE A 5 13.53 3.78 -22.60
N LEU A 6 12.99 4.82 -23.23
CA LEU A 6 11.64 5.35 -22.94
C LEU A 6 10.55 4.35 -23.36
N ASP A 7 10.66 3.75 -24.54
CA ASP A 7 9.73 2.71 -25.03
C ASP A 7 9.81 1.45 -24.17
N TRP A 8 10.99 1.14 -23.62
CA TRP A 8 11.20 0.04 -22.69
C TRP A 8 10.57 0.33 -21.31
N GLN A 9 10.70 1.55 -20.80
CA GLN A 9 10.05 2.01 -19.57
C GLN A 9 8.52 2.05 -19.69
N ILE A 10 7.98 2.49 -20.84
CA ILE A 10 6.53 2.54 -21.11
C ILE A 10 5.94 1.14 -21.24
N ASN A 11 6.62 0.21 -21.93
CA ASN A 11 6.21 -1.20 -21.96
C ASN A 11 6.27 -1.87 -20.59
N TRP A 12 7.20 -1.45 -19.76
CA TRP A 12 7.34 -1.94 -18.40
C TRP A 12 6.18 -1.50 -17.49
N LEU A 13 5.78 -0.23 -17.57
CA LEU A 13 4.60 0.33 -16.89
C LEU A 13 3.31 -0.37 -17.34
N ASN A 14 3.16 -0.66 -18.61
CA ASN A 14 1.98 -1.34 -19.16
C ASN A 14 1.87 -2.82 -18.72
N LEU A 15 2.98 -3.49 -18.42
CA LEU A 15 3.00 -4.85 -17.86
C LEU A 15 2.65 -4.88 -16.36
N LEU A 16 2.93 -3.79 -15.63
CA LEU A 16 2.53 -3.61 -14.22
C LEU A 16 1.05 -3.22 -14.08
N LEU A 17 0.47 -2.59 -15.11
CA LEU A 17 -0.85 -1.96 -15.06
C LEU A 17 -1.98 -2.82 -15.66
N ASN A 18 -1.94 -4.14 -15.55
CA ASN A 18 -3.12 -4.94 -15.88
C ASN A 18 -4.01 -5.12 -14.64
N PRO A 19 -5.07 -4.28 -14.48
CA PRO A 19 -5.89 -4.26 -13.27
C PRO A 19 -6.81 -5.47 -13.11
N LYS A 20 -6.79 -6.41 -14.03
CA LYS A 20 -7.60 -7.66 -13.99
C LYS A 20 -6.89 -8.83 -13.31
N GLY A 21 -6.07 -8.57 -12.28
CA GLY A 21 -5.83 -9.54 -11.21
C GLY A 21 -5.00 -10.79 -11.52
N HIS A 22 -4.48 -10.98 -12.72
CA HIS A 22 -3.52 -12.03 -12.99
C HIS A 22 -2.31 -11.43 -13.71
N ASN A 23 -1.25 -11.17 -12.95
CA ASN A 23 0.07 -10.88 -13.50
C ASN A 23 0.59 -12.13 -14.21
N MET A 24 0.16 -12.36 -15.43
CA MET A 24 0.80 -13.38 -16.25
C MET A 24 2.15 -12.82 -16.70
N PHE A 25 3.21 -13.23 -16.01
CA PHE A 25 4.55 -13.06 -16.53
C PHE A 25 4.72 -13.99 -17.72
N ASP A 26 5.51 -13.57 -18.68
CA ASP A 26 6.04 -14.47 -19.68
C ASP A 26 7.55 -14.62 -19.42
N TYR A 27 7.91 -15.61 -18.60
CA TYR A 27 9.29 -15.84 -18.21
C TYR A 27 10.20 -16.06 -19.43
N LYS A 28 9.77 -16.86 -20.40
CA LYS A 28 10.55 -17.14 -21.61
C LYS A 28 10.76 -15.87 -22.43
N LYS A 29 9.72 -15.03 -22.57
CA LYS A 29 9.82 -13.75 -23.25
C LYS A 29 10.79 -12.79 -22.54
N ILE A 30 10.74 -12.72 -21.22
CA ILE A 30 11.66 -11.87 -20.44
C ILE A 30 13.11 -12.35 -20.62
N VAL A 31 13.38 -13.64 -20.60
CA VAL A 31 14.72 -14.19 -20.88
C VAL A 31 15.17 -13.76 -22.26
N LYS A 32 14.31 -13.93 -23.28
CA LYS A 32 14.62 -13.54 -24.66
C LYS A 32 14.89 -12.04 -24.81
N GLU A 33 14.16 -11.17 -24.11
CA GLU A 33 14.43 -9.73 -24.11
C GLU A 33 15.88 -9.42 -23.66
N TYR A 34 16.40 -10.12 -22.65
CA TYR A 34 17.79 -9.96 -22.20
C TYR A 34 18.80 -10.59 -23.14
N GLU A 35 18.46 -11.69 -23.83
CA GLU A 35 19.29 -12.26 -24.90
C GLU A 35 19.43 -11.29 -26.07
N ASP A 36 18.32 -10.72 -26.52
CA ASP A 36 18.28 -9.76 -27.61
C ASP A 36 19.07 -8.49 -27.26
N LEU A 37 18.92 -7.97 -26.01
CA LEU A 37 19.69 -6.84 -25.51
C LEU A 37 21.20 -7.12 -25.54
N LYS A 38 21.63 -8.31 -25.09
CA LYS A 38 23.02 -8.74 -25.11
C LYS A 38 23.56 -8.84 -26.53
N ASN A 39 22.77 -9.40 -27.46
CA ASN A 39 23.17 -9.57 -28.86
C ASN A 39 23.28 -8.23 -29.59
N GLN A 40 22.41 -7.26 -29.29
CA GLN A 40 22.46 -5.92 -29.88
C GLN A 40 23.65 -5.09 -29.39
N ASN A 41 24.14 -5.33 -28.19
CA ASN A 41 25.20 -4.56 -27.55
C ASN A 41 26.23 -5.48 -26.84
N PRO A 42 26.91 -6.36 -27.56
CA PRO A 42 27.74 -7.41 -26.94
C PRO A 42 28.89 -6.86 -26.11
N ASN A 43 29.45 -5.70 -26.49
CA ASN A 43 30.55 -5.09 -25.75
C ASN A 43 30.13 -4.51 -24.40
N ILE A 44 28.88 -4.05 -24.28
CA ILE A 44 28.33 -3.45 -23.06
C ILE A 44 27.79 -4.54 -22.14
N TYR A 45 27.06 -5.52 -22.70
CA TYR A 45 26.32 -6.51 -21.94
C TYR A 45 26.93 -7.93 -21.98
N LYS A 46 28.20 -8.06 -22.36
CA LYS A 46 28.88 -9.36 -22.48
C LYS A 46 28.82 -10.23 -21.22
N ASN A 47 28.81 -9.61 -20.05
CA ASN A 47 28.79 -10.29 -18.76
C ASN A 47 27.38 -10.52 -18.21
N ILE A 48 26.31 -10.09 -18.87
CA ILE A 48 24.95 -10.36 -18.46
C ILE A 48 24.61 -11.82 -18.77
N ASN A 49 24.13 -12.54 -17.76
CA ASN A 49 23.44 -13.80 -17.95
C ASN A 49 21.94 -13.51 -18.12
N PRO A 50 21.31 -13.75 -19.29
CA PRO A 50 19.92 -13.42 -19.54
C PRO A 50 18.94 -14.09 -18.56
N VAL A 51 19.17 -15.36 -18.23
CA VAL A 51 18.35 -16.11 -17.27
C VAL A 51 18.40 -15.49 -15.89
N SER A 52 19.61 -15.21 -15.38
CA SER A 52 19.78 -14.57 -14.08
C SER A 52 19.16 -13.17 -14.05
N ALA A 53 19.31 -12.38 -15.11
CA ALA A 53 18.72 -11.05 -15.21
C ALA A 53 17.19 -11.10 -15.20
N ALA A 54 16.59 -12.05 -15.94
CA ALA A 54 15.15 -12.25 -15.93
C ALA A 54 14.61 -12.65 -14.56
N ARG A 55 15.30 -13.56 -13.85
CA ARG A 55 14.94 -13.99 -12.50
C ARG A 55 15.03 -12.83 -11.50
N MET A 56 16.12 -12.06 -11.54
CA MET A 56 16.28 -10.87 -10.69
C MET A 56 15.17 -9.84 -10.94
N ARG A 57 14.78 -9.63 -12.20
CA ARG A 57 13.68 -8.74 -12.57
C ARG A 57 12.35 -9.20 -11.96
N LEU A 58 12.02 -10.48 -12.03
CA LEU A 58 10.80 -11.04 -11.47
C LEU A 58 10.77 -10.95 -9.94
N GLN A 59 11.90 -11.23 -9.30
CA GLN A 59 12.04 -11.14 -7.83
C GLN A 59 11.99 -9.70 -7.30
N ASN A 60 12.31 -8.70 -8.13
CA ASN A 60 12.39 -7.28 -7.76
C ASN A 60 11.44 -6.42 -8.60
N ARG A 61 10.24 -6.92 -8.89
CA ARG A 61 9.28 -6.26 -9.76
C ARG A 61 8.76 -4.90 -9.27
N PHE A 62 8.77 -4.65 -7.97
CA PHE A 62 8.40 -3.36 -7.39
C PHE A 62 9.67 -2.57 -7.06
N HIS A 63 9.92 -1.49 -7.78
CA HIS A 63 11.14 -0.68 -7.61
C HIS A 63 10.99 0.35 -6.48
N THR A 64 9.82 0.97 -6.38
CA THR A 64 9.54 2.06 -5.44
C THR A 64 8.27 1.78 -4.63
N GLY A 65 8.08 2.54 -3.55
CA GLY A 65 6.82 2.51 -2.81
C GLY A 65 5.64 3.01 -3.66
N LEU A 66 5.87 3.91 -4.62
CA LEU A 66 4.82 4.40 -5.51
C LEU A 66 4.31 3.33 -6.48
N ASP A 67 5.20 2.44 -6.95
CA ASP A 67 4.77 1.29 -7.77
C ASP A 67 3.85 0.37 -6.97
N ILE A 68 4.18 0.16 -5.69
CA ILE A 68 3.36 -0.64 -4.78
C ILE A 68 2.02 0.06 -4.49
N ALA A 69 2.06 1.37 -4.19
CA ALA A 69 0.85 2.14 -3.91
C ALA A 69 -0.12 2.12 -5.10
N GLN A 70 0.37 2.33 -6.34
CA GLN A 70 -0.47 2.28 -7.53
C GLN A 70 -1.02 0.87 -7.76
N TYR A 71 -0.18 -0.16 -7.72
CA TYR A 71 -0.59 -1.54 -7.91
C TYR A 71 -1.67 -1.98 -6.92
N THR A 72 -1.47 -1.68 -5.65
CA THR A 72 -2.41 -2.06 -4.58
C THR A 72 -3.67 -1.18 -4.55
N ALA A 73 -3.58 0.08 -4.98
CA ALA A 73 -4.75 0.95 -5.17
C ALA A 73 -5.68 0.42 -6.27
N ASP A 74 -5.11 -0.06 -7.38
CA ASP A 74 -5.88 -0.63 -8.48
C ASP A 74 -6.61 -1.92 -8.06
N ILE A 75 -5.94 -2.78 -7.26
CA ILE A 75 -6.56 -3.98 -6.68
C ILE A 75 -7.73 -3.57 -5.78
N MET A 76 -7.51 -2.67 -4.83
CA MET A 76 -8.53 -2.27 -3.86
C MET A 76 -9.72 -1.62 -4.55
N HIS A 77 -9.49 -0.77 -5.56
CA HIS A 77 -10.53 -0.16 -6.36
C HIS A 77 -11.36 -1.19 -7.14
N ALA A 78 -10.72 -2.20 -7.72
CA ALA A 78 -11.40 -3.30 -8.41
C ALA A 78 -12.24 -4.16 -7.44
N ASP A 79 -11.69 -4.47 -6.26
CA ASP A 79 -12.41 -5.22 -5.22
C ASP A 79 -13.64 -4.46 -4.70
N MET A 80 -13.55 -3.13 -4.56
CA MET A 80 -14.71 -2.29 -4.20
C MET A 80 -15.79 -2.34 -5.28
N ALA A 81 -15.41 -2.24 -6.56
CA ALA A 81 -16.34 -2.34 -7.68
C ALA A 81 -16.99 -3.75 -7.79
N ASP A 82 -16.28 -4.80 -7.38
CA ASP A 82 -16.83 -6.15 -7.31
C ASP A 82 -17.81 -6.31 -6.14
N TYR A 83 -17.53 -5.71 -4.99
CA TYR A 83 -18.43 -5.67 -3.84
C TYR A 83 -19.73 -4.92 -4.15
N ASP A 84 -19.65 -3.79 -4.89
CA ASP A 84 -20.82 -3.03 -5.31
C ASP A 84 -21.78 -3.83 -6.22
N LYS A 85 -21.23 -4.79 -6.99
CA LYS A 85 -22.03 -5.70 -7.82
C LYS A 85 -22.64 -6.85 -7.02
N ASP A 86 -21.88 -7.38 -6.08
CA ASP A 86 -22.25 -8.52 -5.25
C ASP A 86 -21.54 -8.43 -3.89
N SER A 87 -22.30 -8.13 -2.85
CA SER A 87 -21.80 -7.98 -1.48
C SER A 87 -21.18 -9.25 -0.87
N SER A 88 -21.37 -10.41 -1.49
CA SER A 88 -20.63 -11.62 -1.11
C SER A 88 -19.13 -11.56 -1.41
N ASN A 89 -18.71 -10.63 -2.28
CA ASN A 89 -17.32 -10.35 -2.64
C ASN A 89 -16.60 -9.44 -1.61
N TYR A 90 -16.84 -9.65 -0.33
CA TYR A 90 -16.22 -8.87 0.74
C TYR A 90 -14.70 -9.12 0.83
N THR A 91 -14.01 -8.15 1.41
CA THR A 91 -12.58 -8.20 1.71
C THR A 91 -12.34 -8.32 3.21
N GLN A 92 -11.15 -8.78 3.60
CA GLN A 92 -10.74 -8.82 5.00
C GLN A 92 -9.48 -7.98 5.20
N SER A 93 -9.55 -7.06 6.17
CA SER A 93 -8.38 -6.30 6.63
C SER A 93 -7.85 -6.90 7.92
N LEU A 94 -6.57 -7.26 7.93
CA LEU A 94 -5.91 -7.92 9.05
C LEU A 94 -4.98 -6.93 9.75
N GLY A 95 -5.15 -6.75 11.06
CA GLY A 95 -4.28 -5.91 11.88
C GLY A 95 -2.85 -6.45 11.90
N CYS A 96 -1.87 -5.58 11.68
CA CYS A 96 -0.47 -5.96 11.68
C CYS A 96 0.40 -4.80 12.19
N TRP A 97 1.45 -5.13 12.94
CA TRP A 97 2.37 -4.16 13.55
C TRP A 97 3.86 -4.50 13.33
N HIS A 98 4.15 -5.51 12.53
CA HIS A 98 5.52 -5.97 12.27
C HIS A 98 5.64 -6.67 10.92
N GLY A 99 6.71 -6.42 10.18
CA GLY A 99 6.91 -6.97 8.84
C GLY A 99 6.95 -8.49 8.80
N PHE A 100 7.62 -9.12 9.77
CA PHE A 100 7.66 -10.59 9.85
C PHE A 100 6.27 -11.19 10.10
N THR A 101 5.45 -10.57 10.95
CA THR A 101 4.06 -11.01 11.20
C THR A 101 3.23 -10.92 9.92
N ALA A 102 3.33 -9.80 9.18
CA ALA A 102 2.65 -9.65 7.89
C ALA A 102 3.07 -10.74 6.89
N GLN A 103 4.37 -11.01 6.80
CA GLN A 103 4.91 -12.08 5.95
C GLN A 103 4.30 -13.44 6.32
N GLN A 104 4.33 -13.81 7.59
CA GLN A 104 3.78 -15.10 8.06
C GLN A 104 2.28 -15.21 7.80
N MET A 105 1.52 -14.14 8.06
CA MET A 105 0.09 -14.09 7.78
C MET A 105 -0.21 -14.33 6.30
N MET A 106 0.45 -13.63 5.38
CA MET A 106 0.19 -13.76 3.95
C MET A 106 0.68 -15.10 3.40
N MET A 107 1.80 -15.62 3.87
CA MET A 107 2.28 -16.96 3.49
C MET A 107 1.31 -18.05 3.96
N GLU A 108 0.79 -17.96 5.20
CA GLU A 108 -0.17 -18.94 5.74
C GLU A 108 -1.52 -18.85 5.02
N ILE A 109 -2.02 -17.65 4.74
CA ILE A 109 -3.24 -17.45 3.96
C ILE A 109 -3.10 -18.10 2.59
N LYS A 110 -1.99 -17.84 1.89
CA LYS A 110 -1.73 -18.43 0.58
C LYS A 110 -1.59 -19.95 0.63
N ARG A 111 -1.01 -20.49 1.69
CA ARG A 111 -0.91 -21.94 1.91
C ARG A 111 -2.30 -22.57 2.15
N SER A 112 -3.15 -21.91 2.95
CA SER A 112 -4.46 -22.45 3.36
C SER A 112 -5.56 -22.21 2.32
N HIS A 113 -5.48 -21.07 1.59
CA HIS A 113 -6.51 -20.64 0.65
C HIS A 113 -6.03 -20.58 -0.80
N THR A 114 -4.77 -20.90 -1.07
CA THR A 114 -4.10 -20.84 -2.38
C THR A 114 -3.94 -19.44 -2.95
N THR A 115 -4.49 -18.40 -2.34
CA THR A 115 -4.48 -17.01 -2.82
C THR A 115 -4.48 -16.01 -1.66
N THR A 116 -3.90 -14.84 -1.87
CA THR A 116 -4.00 -13.66 -0.98
C THR A 116 -5.08 -12.68 -1.44
N SER A 117 -5.80 -12.99 -2.51
CA SER A 117 -6.89 -12.15 -3.04
C SER A 117 -7.90 -11.78 -1.95
N LYS A 118 -8.42 -10.55 -2.01
CA LYS A 118 -9.38 -10.03 -1.03
C LYS A 118 -8.83 -9.94 0.42
N ARG A 119 -7.50 -9.92 0.58
CA ARG A 119 -6.84 -9.76 1.89
C ARG A 119 -6.04 -8.47 1.91
N TYR A 120 -6.26 -7.68 2.94
CA TYR A 120 -5.58 -6.40 3.16
C TYR A 120 -4.86 -6.40 4.50
N VAL A 121 -3.94 -5.48 4.68
CA VAL A 121 -3.34 -5.17 5.97
C VAL A 121 -3.87 -3.84 6.46
N TYR A 122 -4.29 -3.79 7.72
CA TYR A 122 -4.67 -2.56 8.39
C TYR A 122 -3.63 -2.18 9.44
N LEU A 123 -3.10 -0.98 9.33
CA LEU A 123 -2.17 -0.40 10.29
C LEU A 123 -2.92 0.57 11.20
N SER A 124 -3.28 0.09 12.37
CA SER A 124 -4.01 0.85 13.38
C SER A 124 -3.10 1.81 14.13
N GLY A 125 -3.52 3.07 14.29
CA GLY A 125 -2.84 4.05 15.14
C GLY A 125 -2.67 3.57 16.58
N TRP A 126 -3.68 2.87 17.12
CA TRP A 126 -3.59 2.23 18.43
C TRP A 126 -2.41 1.25 18.55
N MET A 127 -2.26 0.34 17.60
CA MET A 127 -1.16 -0.63 17.63
C MET A 127 0.20 0.05 17.44
N ILE A 128 0.26 1.11 16.62
CA ILE A 128 1.47 1.89 16.44
C ILE A 128 1.88 2.56 17.74
N ALA A 129 0.96 3.25 18.40
CA ALA A 129 1.21 3.90 19.69
C ALA A 129 1.70 2.89 20.76
N ALA A 130 1.02 1.75 20.87
CA ALA A 130 1.32 0.75 21.89
C ALA A 130 2.61 -0.04 21.66
N LEU A 131 2.98 -0.29 20.39
CA LEU A 131 3.98 -1.31 20.04
C LEU A 131 5.17 -0.78 19.22
N ARG A 132 5.07 0.41 18.64
CA ARG A 132 6.05 0.91 17.65
C ARG A 132 6.60 2.30 17.96
N SER A 133 6.11 2.98 18.97
CA SER A 133 6.63 4.29 19.37
C SER A 133 8.04 4.18 19.96
N GLU A 134 8.93 5.11 19.57
CA GLU A 134 10.27 5.26 20.14
C GLU A 134 10.25 5.72 21.60
N PHE A 135 9.14 6.34 22.05
CA PHE A 135 8.94 6.76 23.45
C PHE A 135 8.53 5.62 24.39
N GLY A 136 8.41 4.38 23.88
CA GLY A 136 7.84 3.26 24.60
C GLY A 136 6.34 3.13 24.38
N PRO A 137 5.66 2.21 25.10
CA PRO A 137 4.22 2.01 24.96
C PRO A 137 3.43 3.27 25.31
N LEU A 138 2.66 3.77 24.36
CA LEU A 138 1.81 4.95 24.50
C LEU A 138 0.32 4.59 24.38
N PRO A 139 -0.57 5.39 25.01
CA PRO A 139 -1.99 5.30 24.74
C PRO A 139 -2.31 5.77 23.32
N ASP A 140 -3.52 5.44 22.85
CA ASP A 140 -4.04 5.82 21.54
C ASP A 140 -4.46 7.31 21.51
N GLN A 141 -3.49 8.20 21.46
CA GLN A 141 -3.66 9.66 21.57
C GLN A 141 -2.77 10.43 20.59
N SER A 142 -2.38 9.85 19.47
CA SER A 142 -1.53 10.48 18.43
C SER A 142 -0.21 11.09 18.98
N MET A 143 0.35 10.51 20.04
CA MET A 143 1.60 10.98 20.63
C MET A 143 2.85 10.32 20.06
N HIS A 144 2.68 9.25 19.26
CA HIS A 144 3.79 8.58 18.60
C HIS A 144 4.37 9.44 17.45
N GLU A 145 5.57 9.08 17.01
CA GLU A 145 6.28 9.81 15.98
C GLU A 145 5.53 9.76 14.65
N LYS A 146 5.43 10.89 13.95
CA LYS A 146 4.80 10.98 12.62
C LYS A 146 5.41 10.02 11.59
N THR A 147 6.64 9.58 11.82
CA THR A 147 7.35 8.64 10.93
C THR A 147 7.10 7.17 11.24
N ALA A 148 6.47 6.83 12.37
CA ALA A 148 6.26 5.45 12.80
C ALA A 148 5.43 4.64 11.78
N VAL A 149 4.30 5.17 11.31
CA VAL A 149 3.46 4.52 10.31
C VAL A 149 4.16 4.39 8.95
N PRO A 150 4.75 5.45 8.35
CA PRO A 150 5.51 5.31 7.10
C PRO A 150 6.65 4.29 7.19
N ASN A 151 7.36 4.22 8.31
CA ASN A 151 8.43 3.26 8.52
C ASN A 151 7.90 1.82 8.58
N LEU A 152 6.78 1.59 9.26
CA LEU A 152 6.14 0.28 9.33
C LEU A 152 5.61 -0.17 7.95
N ILE A 153 5.04 0.73 7.16
CA ILE A 153 4.62 0.42 5.78
C ILE A 153 5.82 -0.10 4.96
N LYS A 154 6.95 0.60 5.00
CA LYS A 154 8.19 0.17 4.32
C LYS A 154 8.68 -1.18 4.81
N GLU A 155 8.68 -1.40 6.13
CA GLU A 155 9.06 -2.66 6.75
C GLU A 155 8.19 -3.80 6.24
N ILE A 156 6.86 -3.67 6.31
CA ILE A 156 5.92 -4.70 5.86
C ILE A 156 6.14 -5.04 4.40
N TYR A 157 6.21 -4.06 3.51
CA TYR A 157 6.44 -4.35 2.09
C TYR A 157 7.81 -4.95 1.80
N THR A 158 8.81 -4.63 2.60
CA THR A 158 10.12 -5.29 2.51
C THR A 158 10.01 -6.79 2.80
N PHE A 159 9.27 -7.16 3.82
CA PHE A 159 9.05 -8.57 4.18
C PHE A 159 8.16 -9.30 3.17
N LEU A 160 7.10 -8.66 2.67
CA LEU A 160 6.21 -9.26 1.65
C LEU A 160 6.95 -9.48 0.32
N LYS A 161 7.75 -8.51 -0.14
CA LYS A 161 8.62 -8.67 -1.32
C LYS A 161 9.66 -9.77 -1.12
N ARG A 162 10.18 -9.93 0.10
CA ARG A 162 11.10 -11.02 0.41
C ARG A 162 10.42 -12.38 0.32
N ALA A 163 9.16 -12.49 0.76
CA ALA A 163 8.39 -13.72 0.57
C ALA A 163 8.25 -14.08 -0.91
N ASP A 164 7.94 -13.09 -1.77
CA ASP A 164 7.89 -13.27 -3.23
C ASP A 164 9.23 -13.78 -3.76
N SER A 165 10.32 -13.11 -3.38
CA SER A 165 11.67 -13.46 -3.85
C SER A 165 12.05 -14.90 -3.46
N VAL A 166 11.76 -15.32 -2.23
CA VAL A 166 12.04 -16.67 -1.74
C VAL A 166 11.20 -17.72 -2.50
N GLN A 167 9.91 -17.50 -2.66
CA GLN A 167 9.05 -18.46 -3.37
C GLN A 167 9.41 -18.55 -4.86
N LEU A 168 9.71 -17.45 -5.53
CA LEU A 168 10.20 -17.46 -6.90
C LEU A 168 11.53 -18.19 -7.02
N GLN A 169 12.44 -18.03 -6.04
CA GLN A 169 13.71 -18.76 -6.04
C GLN A 169 13.49 -20.28 -5.94
N HIS A 170 12.54 -20.73 -5.14
CA HIS A 170 12.18 -22.16 -5.09
C HIS A 170 11.69 -22.68 -6.44
N LEU A 171 10.83 -21.91 -7.13
CA LEU A 171 10.36 -22.26 -8.49
C LEU A 171 11.50 -22.28 -9.52
N PHE A 172 12.45 -21.36 -9.42
CA PHE A 172 13.62 -21.35 -10.29
C PHE A 172 14.57 -22.52 -10.04
N ASN A 173 14.75 -22.91 -8.79
CA ASN A 173 15.56 -24.11 -8.45
C ASN A 173 14.89 -25.38 -8.98
N GLU A 174 13.56 -25.51 -8.80
CA GLU A 174 12.77 -26.62 -9.35
C GLU A 174 12.88 -26.68 -10.88
N LEU A 175 12.87 -25.51 -11.54
CA LEU A 175 13.08 -25.43 -12.99
C LEU A 175 14.48 -25.93 -13.40
N ASP A 176 15.52 -25.47 -12.73
CA ASP A 176 16.90 -25.87 -13.00
C ASP A 176 17.11 -27.38 -12.80
N GLU A 177 16.55 -27.95 -11.72
CA GLU A 177 16.59 -29.39 -11.44
C GLU A 177 15.87 -30.19 -12.52
N ALA A 178 14.69 -29.73 -12.96
CA ALA A 178 13.93 -30.38 -14.03
C ALA A 178 14.66 -30.32 -15.39
N GLU A 179 15.26 -29.18 -15.73
CA GLU A 179 16.08 -29.03 -16.94
C GLU A 179 17.32 -29.94 -16.92
N ALA A 180 18.03 -29.98 -15.79
CA ALA A 180 19.21 -30.84 -15.61
C ALA A 180 18.87 -32.34 -15.74
N ALA A 181 17.68 -32.74 -15.29
CA ALA A 181 17.19 -34.11 -15.38
C ALA A 181 16.54 -34.45 -16.74
N GLY A 182 16.43 -33.50 -17.67
CA GLY A 182 15.73 -33.68 -18.96
C GLY A 182 14.22 -33.87 -18.85
N ASN A 183 13.63 -33.42 -17.73
CA ASN A 183 12.20 -33.49 -17.46
C ASN A 183 11.43 -32.35 -18.15
N LYS A 184 10.09 -32.51 -18.26
CA LYS A 184 9.22 -31.45 -18.77
C LYS A 184 9.15 -30.27 -17.81
N THR A 185 9.29 -29.04 -18.32
CA THR A 185 9.35 -27.80 -17.54
C THR A 185 8.10 -26.92 -17.68
N ASP A 186 7.16 -27.27 -18.57
CA ASP A 186 6.04 -26.40 -18.92
C ASP A 186 5.14 -26.05 -17.72
N GLU A 187 4.89 -27.00 -16.83
CA GLU A 187 4.06 -26.75 -15.63
C GLU A 187 4.78 -25.84 -14.61
N ILE A 188 6.11 -25.97 -14.47
CA ILE A 188 6.90 -25.11 -13.59
C ILE A 188 6.91 -23.68 -14.16
N ILE A 189 7.13 -23.54 -15.46
CA ILE A 189 7.09 -22.24 -16.15
C ILE A 189 5.71 -21.59 -16.01
N LYS A 190 4.64 -22.36 -16.15
CA LYS A 190 3.28 -21.89 -15.93
C LYS A 190 3.07 -21.39 -14.49
N ARG A 191 3.60 -22.06 -13.48
CA ARG A 191 3.58 -21.60 -12.07
C ARG A 191 4.37 -20.30 -11.89
N ILE A 192 5.52 -20.15 -12.55
CA ILE A 192 6.30 -18.90 -12.54
C ILE A 192 5.49 -17.77 -13.19
N ASN A 193 4.90 -18.04 -14.36
CA ASN A 193 4.13 -17.03 -15.09
C ASN A 193 2.88 -16.55 -14.34
N ASN A 194 2.24 -17.45 -13.61
CA ASN A 194 1.04 -17.17 -12.81
C ASN A 194 1.36 -16.89 -11.33
N PHE A 195 2.62 -16.54 -11.02
CA PHE A 195 3.00 -16.30 -9.64
C PHE A 195 2.24 -15.11 -9.03
N GLU A 196 1.43 -15.40 -8.03
CA GLU A 196 0.71 -14.41 -7.24
C GLU A 196 1.62 -13.81 -6.15
N THR A 197 1.64 -12.49 -6.05
CA THR A 197 2.45 -11.78 -5.04
C THR A 197 1.85 -11.89 -3.63
N HIS A 198 2.72 -11.77 -2.61
CA HIS A 198 2.31 -11.53 -1.23
C HIS A 198 2.07 -10.03 -0.94
N VAL A 199 2.41 -9.15 -1.88
CA VAL A 199 2.15 -7.71 -1.76
C VAL A 199 0.65 -7.47 -1.89
N VAL A 200 0.03 -7.02 -0.80
CA VAL A 200 -1.41 -6.77 -0.67
C VAL A 200 -1.67 -5.31 -0.30
N PRO A 201 -2.88 -4.78 -0.49
CA PRO A 201 -3.23 -3.44 -0.08
C PRO A 201 -2.98 -3.19 1.41
N ILE A 202 -2.43 -2.02 1.75
CA ILE A 202 -2.32 -1.51 3.12
C ILE A 202 -3.26 -0.32 3.26
N ILE A 203 -4.14 -0.39 4.27
CA ILE A 203 -4.89 0.75 4.80
C ILE A 203 -4.08 1.30 5.97
N ALA A 204 -3.57 2.52 5.84
CA ALA A 204 -2.74 3.17 6.85
C ALA A 204 -3.55 4.20 7.64
N ASP A 205 -3.56 4.08 8.95
CA ASP A 205 -4.20 5.02 9.85
C ASP A 205 -3.30 6.27 10.02
N ILE A 206 -3.88 7.43 9.70
CA ILE A 206 -3.23 8.74 9.92
C ILE A 206 -3.80 9.46 11.14
N ASP A 207 -4.56 8.75 11.98
CA ASP A 207 -5.30 9.34 13.09
C ASP A 207 -6.13 10.57 12.62
N ALA A 208 -6.05 11.68 13.34
CA ALA A 208 -6.68 12.95 12.97
C ALA A 208 -5.80 13.85 12.07
N GLY A 209 -4.72 13.32 11.47
CA GLY A 209 -3.83 14.03 10.56
C GLY A 209 -2.59 14.66 11.21
N PHE A 210 -2.38 14.51 12.51
CA PHE A 210 -1.22 15.04 13.26
C PHE A 210 -1.01 16.55 13.10
N GLY A 211 -2.07 17.32 13.02
CA GLY A 211 -2.09 18.76 12.88
C GLY A 211 -3.18 19.26 11.94
N ASN A 212 -2.92 20.38 11.27
CA ASN A 212 -3.81 20.95 10.25
C ASN A 212 -3.72 20.17 8.90
N GLU A 213 -4.37 20.70 7.87
CA GLU A 213 -4.39 20.10 6.53
C GLU A 213 -3.01 20.00 5.88
N GLU A 214 -2.11 20.96 6.13
CA GLU A 214 -0.75 20.94 5.59
C GLU A 214 0.10 19.83 6.23
N ALA A 215 -0.02 19.66 7.55
CA ALA A 215 0.61 18.57 8.27
C ALA A 215 0.07 17.21 7.81
N THR A 216 -1.25 17.12 7.60
CA THR A 216 -1.93 15.93 7.05
C THR A 216 -1.43 15.60 5.66
N TYR A 217 -1.31 16.61 4.77
CA TYR A 217 -0.77 16.44 3.42
C TYR A 217 0.66 15.86 3.44
N LEU A 218 1.55 16.47 4.25
CA LEU A 218 2.95 16.04 4.32
C LEU A 218 3.09 14.60 4.84
N LEU A 219 2.27 14.22 5.82
CA LEU A 219 2.30 12.88 6.37
C LEU A 219 1.68 11.85 5.40
N ALA A 220 0.52 12.17 4.81
CA ALA A 220 -0.09 11.33 3.78
C ALA A 220 0.88 11.08 2.62
N LYS A 221 1.58 12.11 2.15
CA LYS A 221 2.60 11.98 1.11
C LYS A 221 3.70 10.98 1.50
N LYS A 222 4.19 11.02 2.74
CA LYS A 222 5.18 10.05 3.23
C LYS A 222 4.64 8.62 3.29
N MET A 223 3.39 8.44 3.71
CA MET A 223 2.75 7.12 3.74
C MET A 223 2.57 6.53 2.34
N ILE A 224 2.11 7.34 1.38
CA ILE A 224 1.94 6.94 -0.02
C ILE A 224 3.30 6.61 -0.65
N GLN A 225 4.33 7.42 -0.43
CA GLN A 225 5.69 7.14 -0.88
C GLN A 225 6.28 5.86 -0.26
N ALA A 226 5.81 5.47 0.92
CA ALA A 226 6.16 4.20 1.56
C ALA A 226 5.43 3.00 0.94
N GLY A 227 4.32 3.24 0.21
CA GLY A 227 3.56 2.21 -0.50
C GLY A 227 2.08 2.12 -0.12
N ALA A 228 1.57 2.93 0.82
CA ALA A 228 0.16 2.89 1.20
C ALA A 228 -0.73 3.27 0.01
N CYS A 229 -1.74 2.44 -0.27
CA CYS A 229 -2.75 2.69 -1.28
C CYS A 229 -4.04 3.30 -0.70
N ALA A 230 -4.23 3.16 0.61
CA ALA A 230 -5.39 3.69 1.32
C ALA A 230 -4.95 4.39 2.61
N ILE A 231 -5.55 5.55 2.88
CA ILE A 231 -5.32 6.34 4.09
C ILE A 231 -6.65 6.45 4.83
N GLN A 232 -6.68 6.01 6.09
CA GLN A 232 -7.80 6.26 6.98
C GLN A 232 -7.53 7.52 7.80
N ILE A 233 -8.50 8.42 7.84
CA ILE A 233 -8.45 9.66 8.61
C ILE A 233 -9.75 9.86 9.39
N GLU A 234 -9.65 10.38 10.61
CA GLU A 234 -10.78 10.62 11.49
C GLU A 234 -10.97 12.12 11.82
N ASN A 235 -12.19 12.47 12.22
CA ASN A 235 -12.61 13.85 12.46
C ASN A 235 -12.33 14.38 13.88
N GLN A 236 -11.41 13.78 14.62
CA GLN A 236 -11.00 14.31 15.92
C GLN A 236 -10.05 15.51 15.79
N VAL A 237 -9.98 16.32 16.83
CA VAL A 237 -8.93 17.34 16.98
C VAL A 237 -7.60 16.64 17.22
N SER A 238 -6.57 16.96 16.43
CA SER A 238 -5.31 16.20 16.39
C SER A 238 -4.56 16.16 17.73
N ASP A 239 -4.53 17.25 18.44
CA ASP A 239 -3.83 17.40 19.73
C ASP A 239 -4.68 17.03 20.95
N GLU A 240 -5.97 16.75 20.74
CA GLU A 240 -6.91 16.24 21.76
C GLU A 240 -7.42 14.83 21.43
N LYS A 241 -6.79 14.15 20.49
CA LYS A 241 -7.19 12.83 20.01
C LYS A 241 -7.17 11.80 21.11
N GLN A 242 -8.23 11.03 21.18
CA GLN A 242 -8.43 9.92 22.12
C GLN A 242 -8.76 8.63 21.35
N CYS A 243 -8.67 7.49 22.03
CA CYS A 243 -9.16 6.24 21.50
C CYS A 243 -10.65 6.36 21.10
N GLY A 244 -11.01 5.87 19.93
CA GLY A 244 -12.37 5.96 19.41
C GLY A 244 -13.45 5.33 20.29
N HIS A 245 -13.06 4.43 21.22
CA HIS A 245 -13.97 3.79 22.18
C HIS A 245 -14.27 4.65 23.41
N GLN A 246 -13.54 5.75 23.62
CA GLN A 246 -13.74 6.64 24.77
C GLN A 246 -14.85 7.65 24.47
N ASP A 247 -15.56 8.03 25.54
CA ASP A 247 -16.51 9.14 25.52
C ASP A 247 -15.78 10.47 25.69
N GLY A 248 -16.43 11.56 25.25
CA GLY A 248 -15.91 12.91 25.43
C GLY A 248 -14.85 13.33 24.41
N LYS A 249 -14.74 12.62 23.31
CA LYS A 249 -13.88 13.02 22.18
C LYS A 249 -14.24 14.42 21.66
N VAL A 250 -13.25 15.14 21.17
CA VAL A 250 -13.45 16.46 20.56
C VAL A 250 -13.30 16.31 19.05
N THR A 251 -14.34 16.68 18.31
CA THR A 251 -14.35 16.64 16.83
C THR A 251 -14.08 18.02 16.23
N VAL A 252 -13.55 18.03 15.01
CA VAL A 252 -13.39 19.27 14.22
C VAL A 252 -14.67 19.60 13.46
N PRO A 253 -14.90 20.88 13.08
CA PRO A 253 -15.94 21.24 12.12
C PRO A 253 -15.82 20.49 10.80
N HIS A 254 -16.94 20.34 10.09
CA HIS A 254 -16.96 19.59 8.82
C HIS A 254 -16.03 20.17 7.77
N GLU A 255 -15.90 21.49 7.69
CA GLU A 255 -15.01 22.18 6.73
C GLU A 255 -13.56 21.84 6.98
N ASP A 256 -13.13 21.80 8.24
CA ASP A 256 -11.76 21.45 8.62
C ASP A 256 -11.48 19.98 8.32
N PHE A 257 -12.44 19.08 8.55
CA PHE A 257 -12.29 17.69 8.20
C PHE A 257 -12.25 17.50 6.69
N LEU A 258 -13.09 18.18 5.92
CA LEU A 258 -13.07 18.15 4.45
C LEU A 258 -11.74 18.69 3.91
N SER A 259 -11.18 19.74 4.51
CA SER A 259 -9.85 20.26 4.14
C SER A 259 -8.76 19.21 4.32
N LYS A 260 -8.78 18.46 5.42
CA LYS A 260 -7.84 17.36 5.66
C LYS A 260 -8.05 16.19 4.67
N ILE A 261 -9.28 15.80 4.37
CA ILE A 261 -9.60 14.79 3.36
C ILE A 261 -9.06 15.23 1.98
N ASN A 262 -9.28 16.50 1.61
CA ASN A 262 -8.79 17.07 0.37
C ASN A 262 -7.25 17.08 0.33
N ALA A 263 -6.59 17.35 1.46
CA ALA A 263 -5.12 17.29 1.57
C ALA A 263 -4.60 15.87 1.28
N VAL A 264 -5.24 14.84 1.80
CA VAL A 264 -4.90 13.43 1.48
C VAL A 264 -5.15 13.14 0.00
N ARG A 265 -6.28 13.58 -0.56
CA ARG A 265 -6.58 13.41 -1.99
C ARG A 265 -5.52 14.09 -2.86
N TYR A 266 -5.13 15.30 -2.48
CA TYR A 266 -4.10 16.05 -3.19
C TYR A 266 -2.74 15.34 -3.18
N ALA A 267 -2.36 14.74 -2.05
CA ALA A 267 -1.14 13.94 -1.95
C ALA A 267 -1.14 12.74 -2.92
N PHE A 268 -2.25 12.02 -3.05
CA PHE A 268 -2.39 10.95 -4.05
C PHE A 268 -2.24 11.47 -5.48
N LEU A 269 -2.92 12.58 -5.81
CA LEU A 269 -2.89 13.17 -7.15
C LEU A 269 -1.48 13.66 -7.53
N GLU A 270 -0.81 14.35 -6.63
CA GLU A 270 0.56 14.86 -6.87
C GLU A 270 1.56 13.72 -7.10
N LEU A 271 1.41 12.62 -6.37
CA LEU A 271 2.27 11.44 -6.52
C LEU A 271 1.86 10.53 -7.69
N GLY A 272 0.83 10.90 -8.45
CA GLY A 272 0.38 10.17 -9.63
C GLY A 272 -0.40 8.90 -9.34
N ILE A 273 -0.85 8.69 -8.11
CA ILE A 273 -1.67 7.52 -7.71
C ILE A 273 -3.14 7.78 -8.04
N LYS A 274 -3.65 7.18 -9.10
CA LYS A 274 -4.97 7.49 -9.66
C LYS A 274 -6.13 7.00 -8.80
N ASN A 275 -6.03 5.78 -8.28
CA ASN A 275 -7.10 5.07 -7.56
C ASN A 275 -6.84 5.00 -6.05
N GLY A 276 -6.07 5.96 -5.49
CA GLY A 276 -5.82 6.03 -4.04
C GLY A 276 -7.13 6.17 -3.26
N ILE A 277 -7.27 5.40 -2.19
CA ILE A 277 -8.48 5.29 -1.38
C ILE A 277 -8.34 6.17 -0.14
N ILE A 278 -9.42 6.85 0.23
CA ILE A 278 -9.53 7.56 1.51
C ILE A 278 -10.67 6.93 2.29
N VAL A 279 -10.35 6.43 3.49
CA VAL A 279 -11.33 5.94 4.45
C VAL A 279 -11.62 7.06 5.42
N ALA A 280 -12.71 7.80 5.19
CA ALA A 280 -13.15 8.86 6.08
C ALA A 280 -13.92 8.23 7.26
N ARG A 281 -13.31 8.27 8.45
CA ARG A 281 -13.89 7.79 9.70
C ARG A 281 -14.53 8.95 10.46
N THR A 282 -15.64 8.68 11.13
CA THR A 282 -16.22 9.60 12.09
C THR A 282 -16.15 9.03 13.49
N ASP A 283 -15.69 9.83 14.44
CA ASP A 283 -15.68 9.55 15.87
C ASP A 283 -16.72 10.38 16.64
N SER A 284 -17.73 10.88 15.94
CA SER A 284 -18.81 11.70 16.53
C SER A 284 -19.69 10.92 17.50
N LEU A 285 -19.77 9.58 17.37
CA LEU A 285 -20.45 8.76 18.37
C LEU A 285 -19.69 8.81 19.70
N GLY A 286 -20.35 9.27 20.77
CA GLY A 286 -19.73 9.47 22.08
C GLY A 286 -18.83 10.72 22.16
N ALA A 287 -18.78 11.57 21.14
CA ALA A 287 -18.11 12.85 21.21
C ALA A 287 -18.85 13.80 22.17
N GLY A 288 -18.09 14.52 22.99
CA GLY A 288 -18.64 15.48 23.93
C GLY A 288 -18.70 16.90 23.42
N LEU A 289 -17.81 17.25 22.49
CA LEU A 289 -17.63 18.62 22.01
C LEU A 289 -17.25 18.66 20.52
N THR A 290 -17.59 19.76 19.87
CA THR A 290 -16.98 20.17 18.60
C THR A 290 -16.09 21.38 18.87
N GLN A 291 -14.89 21.39 18.31
CA GLN A 291 -13.94 22.50 18.45
C GLN A 291 -14.58 23.81 17.97
N LYS A 292 -14.39 24.88 18.74
CA LYS A 292 -14.87 26.20 18.34
C LYS A 292 -14.09 26.74 17.14
N VAL A 293 -14.82 27.19 16.14
CA VAL A 293 -14.25 27.93 15.02
C VAL A 293 -14.15 29.40 15.40
N PRO A 294 -12.96 30.06 15.29
CA PRO A 294 -12.86 31.49 15.44
C PRO A 294 -13.64 32.18 14.31
N VAL A 295 -14.70 32.91 14.65
CA VAL A 295 -15.46 33.71 13.70
C VAL A 295 -15.30 35.19 14.01
N SER A 296 -15.34 36.03 12.97
CA SER A 296 -15.31 37.48 13.16
C SER A 296 -16.54 37.92 13.95
N LYS A 297 -16.41 39.01 14.72
CA LYS A 297 -17.50 39.56 15.53
C LYS A 297 -18.77 39.93 14.70
N ASP A 298 -18.62 40.11 13.40
CA ASP A 298 -19.71 40.50 12.49
C ASP A 298 -20.54 39.32 12.00
N THR A 299 -20.19 38.10 12.40
CA THR A 299 -20.85 36.86 11.95
C THR A 299 -21.39 36.03 13.12
N GLY A 300 -21.82 36.68 14.20
CA GLY A 300 -22.18 36.05 15.47
C GLY A 300 -23.07 34.81 15.40
N ASP A 301 -24.05 34.80 14.50
CA ASP A 301 -24.98 33.68 14.35
C ASP A 301 -24.33 32.44 13.67
N LEU A 302 -23.25 32.61 12.90
CA LEU A 302 -22.55 31.52 12.24
C LEU A 302 -21.69 30.70 13.22
N ALA A 303 -21.13 31.36 14.24
CA ALA A 303 -20.35 30.67 15.28
C ALA A 303 -21.21 29.66 16.05
N ASP A 304 -22.45 30.04 16.34
CA ASP A 304 -23.38 29.19 17.09
C ASP A 304 -23.87 28.01 16.24
N GLN A 305 -23.96 28.16 14.92
CA GLN A 305 -24.33 27.08 14.01
C GLN A 305 -23.26 25.98 13.94
N TYR A 306 -21.98 26.34 13.94
CA TYR A 306 -20.88 25.37 13.87
C TYR A 306 -20.51 24.74 15.23
N ASN A 307 -20.89 25.37 16.33
CA ASN A 307 -20.59 24.91 17.69
C ASN A 307 -21.79 24.33 18.44
N SER A 308 -22.92 24.15 17.77
CA SER A 308 -24.18 23.71 18.39
C SER A 308 -24.49 22.21 18.19
N PHE A 309 -23.50 21.39 17.86
CA PHE A 309 -23.67 19.95 17.70
C PHE A 309 -23.06 19.17 18.85
#